data_088be6eaa5949ef847894ba0d72c9281
#
_entry.id   088be6eaa5949ef847894ba0d72c9281
#
_cell.length_a   1.000
_cell.length_b   1.000
_cell.length_c   1.000
_cell.angle_alpha   90.00
_cell.angle_beta   90.00
_cell.angle_gamma   90.00
#
_symmetry.space_group_name_H-M   'P 1'
#
loop_
_entity.id
_entity.type
_entity.pdbx_description
1 polymer ?
#
loop_
_entity_poly.entity_id
_entity_poly.type
_entity_poly.pdbx_seq_one_letter_code
_entity_poly.pdbx_strand_id
1 'polypeptide(L)'
;MIAKLAGLLDQVTSDGAVVDVGGVGYLVFCSTRTTTQLPPPGGPARLLIETHVREDHIHLYGFIDAVERDWFRLLTTVQGVGARLALALLSAVSPDQLALAILSQDKATLARADGVGPRLAARIANELRDKIGGLATAAPMPVAATLASGNGSGTGATADAVSALVNLGYRRAEAFGAVATAARKLGDKAALDALIRAGLQELGQPATQGAAR
;
A
#
# COMPACT_ATOMS: atom_id res chain seq x y z
N MET A 1 20.66 -10.13 6.17
CA MET A 1 19.35 -9.44 6.31
C MET A 1 18.27 -10.50 6.49
N ILE A 2 17.39 -10.36 7.48
CA ILE A 2 16.27 -11.27 7.75
C ILE A 2 15.01 -10.62 7.17
N ALA A 3 14.34 -11.33 6.24
CA ALA A 3 13.16 -10.81 5.54
C ALA A 3 11.83 -11.48 5.96
N LYS A 4 11.93 -12.66 6.58
CA LYS A 4 10.80 -13.44 7.05
C LYS A 4 11.23 -14.38 8.15
N LEU A 5 10.38 -14.57 9.16
CA LEU A 5 10.49 -15.65 10.14
C LEU A 5 9.27 -16.55 10.03
N ALA A 6 9.48 -17.86 10.17
CA ALA A 6 8.44 -18.86 10.25
C ALA A 6 8.88 -19.90 11.30
N GLY A 7 8.10 -20.04 12.36
CA GLY A 7 8.42 -20.89 13.50
C GLY A 7 7.23 -21.00 14.45
N LEU A 8 7.50 -21.19 15.71
CA LEU A 8 6.50 -21.24 16.77
C LEU A 8 6.55 -19.93 17.58
N LEU A 9 5.39 -19.42 17.96
CA LEU A 9 5.33 -18.30 18.87
C LEU A 9 5.72 -18.79 20.27
N ASP A 10 6.81 -18.26 20.82
CA ASP A 10 7.26 -18.60 22.16
C ASP A 10 6.51 -17.75 23.20
N GLN A 11 6.57 -16.43 23.04
CA GLN A 11 5.85 -15.51 23.92
C GLN A 11 5.48 -14.20 23.22
N VAL A 12 4.45 -13.53 23.72
CA VAL A 12 4.09 -12.16 23.35
C VAL A 12 4.55 -11.24 24.47
N THR A 13 5.21 -10.14 24.11
CA THR A 13 5.66 -9.08 25.04
C THR A 13 4.85 -7.81 24.81
N SER A 14 5.05 -6.78 25.65
CA SER A 14 4.40 -5.47 25.48
C SER A 14 4.70 -4.81 24.13
N ASP A 15 5.91 -5.05 23.61
CA ASP A 15 6.45 -4.35 22.44
C ASP A 15 6.60 -5.26 21.21
N GLY A 16 6.20 -6.55 21.33
CA GLY A 16 6.37 -7.49 20.23
C GLY A 16 6.19 -8.95 20.62
N ALA A 17 6.98 -9.82 20.02
CA ALA A 17 6.90 -11.27 20.24
C ALA A 17 8.27 -11.93 20.09
N VAL A 18 8.43 -13.11 20.72
CA VAL A 18 9.56 -14.00 20.47
C VAL A 18 9.07 -15.15 19.60
N VAL A 19 9.74 -15.37 18.48
CA VAL A 19 9.46 -16.48 17.54
C VAL A 19 10.62 -17.46 17.61
N ASP A 20 10.33 -18.70 18.01
CA ASP A 20 11.28 -19.79 17.98
C ASP A 20 11.38 -20.36 16.55
N VAL A 21 12.58 -20.33 16.00
CA VAL A 21 12.88 -20.94 14.71
C VAL A 21 13.99 -21.97 14.90
N GLY A 22 13.57 -23.22 15.12
CA GLY A 22 14.50 -24.33 15.28
C GLY A 22 15.36 -24.26 16.57
N GLY A 23 14.81 -23.77 17.66
CA GLY A 23 15.50 -23.63 18.96
C GLY A 23 16.22 -22.28 19.13
N VAL A 24 16.08 -21.35 18.17
CA VAL A 24 16.60 -19.99 18.29
C VAL A 24 15.43 -19.00 18.43
N GLY A 25 15.35 -18.30 19.56
CA GLY A 25 14.35 -17.29 19.83
C GLY A 25 14.71 -15.94 19.21
N TYR A 26 13.89 -15.47 18.28
CA TYR A 26 14.03 -14.14 17.66
C TYR A 26 13.07 -13.15 18.30
N LEU A 27 13.60 -12.13 18.96
CA LEU A 27 12.79 -11.01 19.45
C LEU A 27 12.42 -10.09 18.28
N VAL A 28 11.12 -9.92 18.07
CA VAL A 28 10.56 -9.15 16.96
C VAL A 28 9.64 -8.07 17.52
N PHE A 29 9.94 -6.81 17.24
CA PHE A 29 9.07 -5.69 17.58
C PHE A 29 7.89 -5.63 16.62
N CYS A 30 6.68 -5.51 17.16
CA CYS A 30 5.45 -5.53 16.36
C CYS A 30 4.52 -4.39 16.79
N SER A 31 3.62 -4.00 15.87
CA SER A 31 2.48 -3.17 16.25
C SER A 31 1.49 -3.97 17.09
N THR A 32 0.64 -3.28 17.84
CA THR A 32 -0.48 -3.91 18.56
C THR A 32 -1.40 -4.68 17.60
N ARG A 33 -1.57 -4.18 16.38
CA ARG A 33 -2.35 -4.85 15.34
C ARG A 33 -1.76 -6.20 14.97
N THR A 34 -0.45 -6.28 14.74
CA THR A 34 0.23 -7.55 14.46
C THR A 34 0.17 -8.49 15.67
N THR A 35 0.45 -8.01 16.90
CA THR A 35 0.45 -8.87 18.10
C THR A 35 -0.92 -9.47 18.40
N THR A 36 -2.01 -8.76 18.17
CA THR A 36 -3.37 -9.28 18.37
C THR A 36 -3.79 -10.35 17.35
N GLN A 37 -3.11 -10.44 16.22
CA GLN A 37 -3.35 -11.45 15.18
C GLN A 37 -2.43 -12.67 15.30
N LEU A 38 -1.46 -12.64 16.23
CA LEU A 38 -0.61 -13.80 16.46
C LEU A 38 -1.39 -14.94 17.13
N PRO A 39 -1.00 -16.20 16.88
CA PRO A 39 -1.59 -17.35 17.54
C PRO A 39 -1.23 -17.33 19.05
N PRO A 40 -1.84 -18.19 19.87
CA PRO A 40 -1.39 -18.39 21.24
C PRO A 40 0.06 -18.97 21.28
N PRO A 41 0.80 -18.80 22.37
CA PRO A 41 2.10 -19.41 22.56
C PRO A 41 2.11 -20.91 22.22
N GLY A 42 3.16 -21.36 21.54
CA GLY A 42 3.26 -22.71 20.96
C GLY A 42 2.61 -22.88 19.58
N GLY A 43 1.83 -21.90 19.11
CA GLY A 43 1.20 -21.93 17.80
C GLY A 43 2.14 -21.50 16.66
N PRO A 44 1.87 -21.93 15.40
CA PRO A 44 2.70 -21.57 14.25
C PRO A 44 2.57 -20.08 13.92
N ALA A 45 3.68 -19.37 13.93
CA ALA A 45 3.78 -17.94 13.61
C ALA A 45 4.58 -17.72 12.33
N ARG A 46 4.10 -16.80 11.49
CA ARG A 46 4.80 -16.36 10.28
C ARG A 46 4.73 -14.85 10.20
N LEU A 47 5.89 -14.21 10.18
CA LEU A 47 6.03 -12.76 10.13
C LEU A 47 6.92 -12.36 8.96
N LEU A 48 6.54 -11.28 8.28
CA LEU A 48 7.43 -10.54 7.39
C LEU A 48 8.31 -9.64 8.26
N ILE A 49 9.59 -9.57 7.95
CA ILE A 49 10.57 -8.89 8.80
C ILE A 49 11.20 -7.72 8.05
N GLU A 50 11.33 -6.61 8.75
CA GLU A 50 12.20 -5.50 8.39
C GLU A 50 13.36 -5.47 9.40
N THR A 51 14.60 -5.57 8.88
CA THR A 51 15.79 -5.61 9.72
C THR A 51 16.44 -4.23 9.78
N HIS A 52 16.56 -3.64 10.95
CA HIS A 52 17.31 -2.42 11.18
C HIS A 52 18.62 -2.76 11.90
N VAL A 53 19.73 -2.51 11.21
CA VAL A 53 21.08 -2.72 11.76
C VAL A 53 21.67 -1.35 12.12
N ARG A 54 22.18 -1.22 13.32
CA ARG A 54 22.99 -0.11 13.82
C ARG A 54 24.29 -0.64 14.40
N GLU A 55 25.20 0.22 14.75
CA GLU A 55 26.51 -0.17 15.28
C GLU A 55 26.42 -1.01 16.55
N ASP A 56 25.43 -0.76 17.37
CA ASP A 56 25.24 -1.33 18.71
C ASP A 56 24.11 -2.38 18.80
N HIS A 57 23.23 -2.48 17.77
CA HIS A 57 22.11 -3.41 17.83
C HIS A 57 21.53 -3.79 16.47
N ILE A 58 20.87 -4.96 16.45
CA ILE A 58 20.06 -5.43 15.33
C ILE A 58 18.63 -5.55 15.84
N HIS A 59 17.73 -4.74 15.31
CA HIS A 59 16.31 -4.82 15.61
C HIS A 59 15.54 -5.45 14.45
N LEU A 60 14.65 -6.39 14.78
CA LEU A 60 13.72 -7.00 13.85
C LEU A 60 12.32 -6.43 14.11
N TYR A 61 11.70 -5.92 13.04
CA TYR A 61 10.32 -5.43 13.06
C TYR A 61 9.46 -6.39 12.27
N GLY A 62 8.38 -6.90 12.89
CA GLY A 62 7.54 -7.94 12.33
C GLY A 62 6.16 -7.48 11.96
N PHE A 63 5.65 -8.00 10.85
CA PHE A 63 4.36 -7.65 10.26
C PHE A 63 3.64 -8.91 9.81
N ILE A 64 2.32 -8.95 10.03
CA ILE A 64 1.50 -10.08 9.61
C ILE A 64 1.31 -10.09 8.08
N ASP A 65 1.25 -8.93 7.46
CA ASP A 65 1.04 -8.75 6.03
C ASP A 65 2.01 -7.75 5.40
N ALA A 66 2.05 -7.75 4.06
CA ALA A 66 2.92 -6.89 3.28
C ALA A 66 2.47 -5.42 3.32
N VAL A 67 1.18 -5.16 3.46
CA VAL A 67 0.63 -3.80 3.48
C VAL A 67 1.15 -3.05 4.70
N GLU A 68 1.06 -3.67 5.88
CA GLU A 68 1.56 -3.09 7.12
C GLU A 68 3.08 -2.84 7.06
N ARG A 69 3.85 -3.82 6.54
CA ARG A 69 5.30 -3.67 6.34
C ARG A 69 5.64 -2.51 5.40
N ASP A 70 4.93 -2.39 4.29
CA ASP A 70 5.21 -1.35 3.29
C ASP A 70 4.82 0.04 3.82
N TRP A 71 3.77 0.14 4.65
CA TRP A 71 3.46 1.34 5.40
C TRP A 71 4.55 1.69 6.42
N PHE A 72 5.09 0.70 7.14
CA PHE A 72 6.21 0.93 8.05
C PHE A 72 7.42 1.53 7.32
N ARG A 73 7.80 0.94 6.18
CA ARG A 73 8.87 1.46 5.32
C ARG A 73 8.59 2.89 4.88
N LEU A 74 7.38 3.15 4.43
CA LEU A 74 6.97 4.47 3.96
C LEU A 74 7.04 5.51 5.09
N LEU A 75 6.49 5.20 6.26
CA LEU A 75 6.50 6.06 7.43
C LEU A 75 7.93 6.39 7.88
N THR A 76 8.83 5.42 7.88
CA THR A 76 10.23 5.62 8.28
C THR A 76 11.04 6.48 7.29
N THR A 77 10.52 6.78 6.09
CA THR A 77 11.15 7.75 5.17
C THR A 77 10.87 9.21 5.55
N VAL A 78 9.91 9.45 6.45
CA VAL A 78 9.55 10.81 6.89
C VAL A 78 10.54 11.29 7.95
N GLN A 79 11.10 12.48 7.76
CA GLN A 79 12.03 13.03 8.73
C GLN A 79 11.38 13.21 10.12
N GLY A 80 11.99 12.58 11.14
CA GLY A 80 11.48 12.58 12.51
C GLY A 80 10.60 11.39 12.85
N VAL A 81 10.33 10.49 11.91
CA VAL A 81 9.63 9.23 12.15
C VAL A 81 10.65 8.10 12.19
N GLY A 82 11.00 7.65 13.40
CA GLY A 82 11.79 6.44 13.59
C GLY A 82 10.93 5.18 13.62
N ALA A 83 11.57 4.02 13.63
CA ALA A 83 10.89 2.71 13.64
C ALA A 83 9.87 2.55 14.77
N ARG A 84 10.22 2.98 15.99
CA ARG A 84 9.32 2.91 17.14
C ARG A 84 8.05 3.75 16.93
N LEU A 85 8.21 4.94 16.38
CA LEU A 85 7.09 5.82 16.11
C LEU A 85 6.22 5.32 14.94
N ALA A 86 6.84 4.71 13.92
CA ALA A 86 6.12 4.06 12.84
C ALA A 86 5.25 2.90 13.36
N LEU A 87 5.76 2.06 14.27
CA LEU A 87 4.94 1.03 14.92
C LEU A 87 3.81 1.62 15.78
N ALA A 88 4.06 2.72 16.50
CA ALA A 88 3.02 3.40 17.28
C ALA A 88 1.89 3.93 16.38
N LEU A 89 2.23 4.51 15.22
CA LEU A 89 1.25 4.92 14.22
C LEU A 89 0.42 3.74 13.69
N LEU A 90 1.07 2.63 13.32
CA LEU A 90 0.40 1.42 12.83
C LEU A 90 -0.42 0.70 13.91
N SER A 91 -0.08 0.92 15.20
CA SER A 91 -0.87 0.43 16.33
C SER A 91 -2.13 1.26 16.56
N ALA A 92 -2.03 2.60 16.38
CA ALA A 92 -3.13 3.53 16.64
C ALA A 92 -4.11 3.67 15.46
N VAL A 93 -3.61 3.51 14.23
CA VAL A 93 -4.36 3.78 12.99
C VAL A 93 -4.10 2.66 11.99
N SER A 94 -5.17 2.09 11.43
CA SER A 94 -5.03 1.05 10.39
C SER A 94 -4.43 1.62 9.09
N PRO A 95 -3.81 0.78 8.23
CA PRO A 95 -3.29 1.21 6.94
C PRO A 95 -4.28 1.99 6.07
N ASP A 96 -5.54 1.55 6.02
CA ASP A 96 -6.59 2.23 5.24
C ASP A 96 -6.95 3.60 5.83
N GLN A 97 -7.03 3.69 7.16
CA GLN A 97 -7.27 4.95 7.86
C GLN A 97 -6.08 5.91 7.73
N LEU A 98 -4.84 5.38 7.71
CA LEU A 98 -3.64 6.17 7.44
C LEU A 98 -3.68 6.79 6.04
N ALA A 99 -4.04 5.99 5.03
CA ALA A 99 -4.20 6.49 3.67
C ALA A 99 -5.22 7.61 3.59
N LEU A 100 -6.41 7.41 4.18
CA LEU A 100 -7.47 8.43 4.22
C LEU A 100 -7.03 9.69 4.97
N ALA A 101 -6.41 9.54 6.16
CA ALA A 101 -5.95 10.67 6.97
C ALA A 101 -4.90 11.51 6.23
N ILE A 102 -4.01 10.88 5.48
CA ILE A 102 -3.00 11.58 4.69
C ILE A 102 -3.64 12.30 3.49
N LEU A 103 -4.52 11.65 2.75
CA LEU A 103 -5.21 12.24 1.60
C LEU A 103 -6.12 13.41 1.99
N SER A 104 -6.84 13.28 3.11
CA SER A 104 -7.73 14.31 3.66
C SER A 104 -7.01 15.36 4.52
N GLN A 105 -5.68 15.23 4.73
CA GLN A 105 -4.88 16.11 5.61
C GLN A 105 -5.40 16.12 7.06
N ASP A 106 -5.96 15.00 7.52
CA ASP A 106 -6.47 14.83 8.88
C ASP A 106 -5.33 14.59 9.88
N LYS A 107 -4.79 15.70 10.38
CA LYS A 107 -3.71 15.71 11.36
C LYS A 107 -4.15 15.17 12.72
N ALA A 108 -5.45 15.26 13.04
CA ALA A 108 -5.97 14.80 14.32
C ALA A 108 -5.91 13.26 14.42
N THR A 109 -6.28 12.56 13.35
CA THR A 109 -6.15 11.10 13.29
C THR A 109 -4.70 10.66 13.39
N LEU A 110 -3.76 11.33 12.72
CA LEU A 110 -2.33 11.01 12.81
C LEU A 110 -1.75 11.30 14.22
N ALA A 111 -2.22 12.35 14.88
CA ALA A 111 -1.79 12.71 16.23
C ALA A 111 -2.35 11.78 17.35
N ARG A 112 -3.17 10.78 17.01
CA ARG A 112 -3.63 9.75 17.96
C ARG A 112 -2.52 8.80 18.41
N ALA A 113 -1.47 8.69 17.62
CA ALA A 113 -0.33 7.85 17.95
C ALA A 113 0.58 8.55 18.97
N ASP A 114 1.01 7.81 19.99
CA ASP A 114 1.92 8.33 21.01
C ASP A 114 3.23 8.81 20.37
N GLY A 115 3.64 10.03 20.73
CA GLY A 115 4.84 10.68 20.20
C GLY A 115 4.62 11.45 18.90
N VAL A 116 3.40 11.47 18.33
CA VAL A 116 3.07 12.26 17.15
C VAL A 116 2.41 13.58 17.54
N GLY A 117 3.22 14.62 17.62
CA GLY A 117 2.70 15.98 17.83
C GLY A 117 2.13 16.63 16.55
N PRO A 118 1.41 17.78 16.67
CA PRO A 118 0.76 18.45 15.53
C PRO A 118 1.71 18.80 14.38
N ARG A 119 2.96 19.19 14.71
CA ARG A 119 3.99 19.51 13.70
C ARG A 119 4.41 18.30 12.91
N LEU A 120 4.60 17.16 13.59
CA LEU A 120 4.99 15.91 12.94
C LEU A 120 3.84 15.32 12.15
N ALA A 121 2.60 15.35 12.67
CA ALA A 121 1.41 14.94 11.94
C ALA A 121 1.24 15.74 10.62
N ALA A 122 1.46 17.05 10.64
CA ALA A 122 1.44 17.88 9.44
C ALA A 122 2.54 17.47 8.44
N ARG A 123 3.76 17.18 8.93
CA ARG A 123 4.86 16.72 8.08
C ARG A 123 4.55 15.38 7.44
N ILE A 124 4.07 14.39 8.22
CA ILE A 124 3.67 13.07 7.72
C ILE A 124 2.61 13.23 6.62
N ALA A 125 1.55 14.01 6.87
CA ALA A 125 0.49 14.24 5.89
C ALA A 125 1.01 14.86 4.59
N ASN A 126 1.92 15.85 4.67
CA ASN A 126 2.46 16.52 3.49
C ASN A 126 3.44 15.64 2.70
N GLU A 127 4.45 15.05 3.39
CA GLU A 127 5.49 14.27 2.72
C GLU A 127 4.96 12.95 2.10
N LEU A 128 3.94 12.35 2.73
CA LEU A 128 3.40 11.09 2.24
C LEU A 128 2.29 11.24 1.21
N ARG A 129 1.66 12.41 1.09
CA ARG A 129 0.60 12.65 0.12
C ARG A 129 1.01 12.30 -1.31
N ASP A 130 2.18 12.77 -1.73
CA ASP A 130 2.69 12.54 -3.08
C ASP A 130 3.15 11.08 -3.28
N LYS A 131 3.66 10.45 -2.22
CA LYS A 131 4.13 9.06 -2.25
C LYS A 131 2.99 8.04 -2.28
N ILE A 132 1.87 8.32 -1.59
CA ILE A 132 0.69 7.44 -1.57
C ILE A 132 -0.01 7.43 -2.92
N GLY A 133 -0.02 8.56 -3.65
CA GLY A 133 -0.54 8.60 -5.02
C GLY A 133 0.12 7.57 -5.95
N GLY A 134 1.38 7.19 -5.68
CA GLY A 134 2.09 6.12 -6.38
C GLY A 134 1.81 4.70 -5.84
N LEU A 135 1.54 4.55 -4.54
CA LEU A 135 1.26 3.25 -3.90
C LEU A 135 -0.18 2.78 -4.10
N ALA A 136 -1.13 3.70 -4.18
CA ALA A 136 -2.53 3.39 -4.49
C ALA A 136 -2.71 2.76 -5.89
N THR A 137 -1.67 2.78 -6.73
CA THR A 137 -1.65 2.11 -8.02
C THR A 137 -1.10 0.68 -7.97
N ALA A 138 -0.52 0.25 -6.85
CA ALA A 138 0.14 -1.06 -6.71
C ALA A 138 -0.62 -2.07 -5.83
N ALA A 139 -1.63 -1.64 -5.09
CA ALA A 139 -2.51 -2.56 -4.36
C ALA A 139 -3.87 -2.66 -5.05
N PRO A 140 -4.39 -3.87 -5.35
CA PRO A 140 -5.80 -4.01 -5.65
C PRO A 140 -6.56 -3.68 -4.36
N MET A 141 -7.09 -2.46 -4.27
CA MET A 141 -8.05 -2.11 -3.24
C MET A 141 -9.26 -3.04 -3.38
N PRO A 142 -9.64 -3.82 -2.38
CA PRO A 142 -11.02 -4.24 -2.27
C PRO A 142 -11.81 -2.99 -1.82
N VAL A 143 -12.12 -2.12 -2.77
CA VAL A 143 -13.12 -1.08 -2.54
C VAL A 143 -14.42 -1.82 -2.27
N ALA A 144 -15.00 -1.57 -1.11
CA ALA A 144 -16.36 -1.93 -0.78
C ALA A 144 -17.30 -1.72 -1.98
N ALA A 145 -17.45 -2.75 -2.80
CA ALA A 145 -18.52 -2.92 -3.74
C ALA A 145 -19.51 -3.93 -3.17
N THR A 146 -20.07 -3.59 -2.03
CA THR A 146 -21.30 -4.17 -1.56
C THR A 146 -22.32 -3.03 -1.55
N LEU A 147 -22.88 -2.76 -2.72
CA LEU A 147 -24.25 -2.33 -2.99
C LEU A 147 -24.36 -1.96 -4.46
N ALA A 148 -24.41 -2.95 -5.32
CA ALA A 148 -25.26 -3.00 -6.51
C ALA A 148 -24.92 -4.28 -7.27
N SER A 149 -25.73 -5.31 -7.07
CA SER A 149 -25.87 -6.40 -8.02
C SER A 149 -26.22 -5.82 -9.39
N GLY A 150 -25.37 -6.08 -10.37
CA GLY A 150 -25.64 -5.65 -11.74
C GLY A 150 -24.47 -6.07 -12.65
N ASN A 151 -24.66 -7.17 -13.35
CA ASN A 151 -23.86 -7.65 -14.49
C ASN A 151 -23.06 -6.57 -15.24
N GLY A 152 -21.74 -6.76 -15.35
CA GLY A 152 -20.94 -5.93 -16.24
C GLY A 152 -19.48 -6.38 -16.34
N SER A 153 -19.21 -7.36 -17.20
CA SER A 153 -17.85 -7.86 -17.54
C SER A 153 -16.94 -6.83 -18.24
N GLY A 154 -17.32 -5.55 -18.31
CA GLY A 154 -16.59 -4.53 -19.08
C GLY A 154 -15.66 -3.62 -18.26
N THR A 155 -15.89 -3.45 -16.97
CA THR A 155 -15.15 -2.46 -16.16
C THR A 155 -13.75 -2.91 -15.74
N GLY A 156 -13.47 -4.21 -15.68
CA GLY A 156 -12.15 -4.75 -15.40
C GLY A 156 -11.17 -4.56 -16.56
N ALA A 157 -11.59 -4.91 -17.78
CA ALA A 157 -10.73 -4.85 -18.95
C ALA A 157 -10.27 -3.43 -19.32
N THR A 158 -11.11 -2.42 -19.10
CA THR A 158 -10.74 -1.01 -19.32
C THR A 158 -9.70 -0.52 -18.31
N ALA A 159 -9.84 -0.87 -17.03
CA ALA A 159 -8.88 -0.50 -16.01
C ALA A 159 -7.52 -1.18 -16.24
N ASP A 160 -7.53 -2.46 -16.64
CA ASP A 160 -6.33 -3.22 -16.96
C ASP A 160 -5.63 -2.66 -18.22
N ALA A 161 -6.40 -2.25 -19.24
CA ALA A 161 -5.87 -1.61 -20.43
C ALA A 161 -5.18 -0.26 -20.13
N VAL A 162 -5.78 0.57 -19.25
CA VAL A 162 -5.16 1.82 -18.80
C VAL A 162 -3.85 1.53 -18.06
N SER A 163 -3.83 0.54 -17.17
CA SER A 163 -2.63 0.15 -16.43
C SER A 163 -1.52 -0.33 -17.35
N ALA A 164 -1.85 -1.12 -18.38
CA ALA A 164 -0.89 -1.58 -19.37
C ALA A 164 -0.25 -0.41 -20.16
N LEU A 165 -1.04 0.58 -20.58
CA LEU A 165 -0.53 1.75 -21.29
C LEU A 165 0.35 2.64 -20.41
N VAL A 166 0.02 2.78 -19.12
CA VAL A 166 0.86 3.49 -18.15
C VAL A 166 2.19 2.78 -17.95
N ASN A 167 2.22 1.45 -17.88
CA ASN A 167 3.45 0.66 -17.80
C ASN A 167 4.32 0.76 -19.05
N LEU A 168 3.72 1.05 -20.21
CA LEU A 168 4.42 1.34 -21.46
C LEU A 168 4.98 2.77 -21.53
N GLY A 169 4.76 3.60 -20.47
CA GLY A 169 5.33 4.94 -20.33
C GLY A 169 4.41 6.10 -20.72
N TYR A 170 3.16 5.84 -21.06
CA TYR A 170 2.20 6.90 -21.37
C TYR A 170 1.66 7.55 -20.09
N ARG A 171 1.33 8.85 -20.15
CA ARG A 171 0.72 9.55 -19.02
C ARG A 171 -0.66 9.00 -18.73
N ARG A 172 -0.99 8.83 -17.44
CA ARG A 172 -2.27 8.22 -17.04
C ARG A 172 -3.51 8.90 -17.64
N ALA A 173 -3.49 10.23 -17.74
CA ALA A 173 -4.60 10.99 -18.34
C ALA A 173 -4.75 10.68 -19.85
N GLU A 174 -3.64 10.54 -20.57
CA GLU A 174 -3.61 10.17 -21.98
C GLU A 174 -4.06 8.73 -22.19
N ALA A 175 -3.54 7.81 -21.39
CA ALA A 175 -3.92 6.39 -21.40
C ALA A 175 -5.43 6.22 -21.11
N PHE A 176 -5.96 6.92 -20.13
CA PHE A 176 -7.38 6.89 -19.79
C PHE A 176 -8.25 7.42 -20.95
N GLY A 177 -7.88 8.57 -21.54
CA GLY A 177 -8.59 9.14 -22.68
C GLY A 177 -8.60 8.21 -23.90
N ALA A 178 -7.47 7.62 -24.23
CA ALA A 178 -7.32 6.69 -25.35
C ALA A 178 -8.13 5.41 -25.14
N VAL A 179 -8.07 4.80 -23.95
CA VAL A 179 -8.84 3.59 -23.63
C VAL A 179 -10.34 3.88 -23.58
N ALA A 180 -10.76 5.02 -23.04
CA ALA A 180 -12.17 5.43 -23.04
C ALA A 180 -12.72 5.63 -24.47
N THR A 181 -11.90 6.16 -25.38
CA THR A 181 -12.26 6.28 -26.80
C THR A 181 -12.30 4.92 -27.50
N ALA A 182 -11.33 4.05 -27.20
CA ALA A 182 -11.29 2.68 -27.71
C ALA A 182 -12.50 1.85 -27.25
N ALA A 183 -12.86 1.95 -25.96
CA ALA A 183 -14.02 1.26 -25.39
C ALA A 183 -15.34 1.71 -26.05
N ARG A 184 -15.51 3.00 -26.34
CA ARG A 184 -16.68 3.50 -27.06
C ARG A 184 -16.77 2.97 -28.49
N LYS A 185 -15.63 2.75 -29.17
CA LYS A 185 -15.57 2.23 -30.54
C LYS A 185 -15.80 0.71 -30.61
N LEU A 186 -15.28 -0.03 -29.63
CA LEU A 186 -15.29 -1.50 -29.60
C LEU A 186 -16.47 -2.10 -28.80
N GLY A 187 -17.16 -1.27 -27.99
CA GLY A 187 -18.28 -1.68 -27.15
C GLY A 187 -17.85 -2.31 -25.82
N ASP A 188 -18.82 -2.46 -24.90
CA ASP A 188 -18.60 -2.84 -23.49
C ASP A 188 -18.04 -4.26 -23.26
N LYS A 189 -18.00 -5.10 -24.29
CA LYS A 189 -17.48 -6.48 -24.25
C LYS A 189 -16.12 -6.64 -24.93
N ALA A 190 -15.41 -5.55 -25.20
CA ALA A 190 -14.12 -5.61 -25.86
C ALA A 190 -13.09 -6.36 -25.01
N ALA A 191 -12.35 -7.27 -25.64
CA ALA A 191 -11.25 -7.99 -24.99
C ALA A 191 -10.11 -7.03 -24.62
N LEU A 192 -9.37 -7.33 -23.54
CA LEU A 192 -8.28 -6.51 -23.02
C LEU A 192 -7.24 -6.17 -24.08
N ASP A 193 -6.82 -7.15 -24.88
CA ASP A 193 -5.82 -6.95 -25.94
C ASP A 193 -6.31 -6.03 -27.06
N ALA A 194 -7.59 -6.08 -27.39
CA ALA A 194 -8.23 -5.19 -28.38
C ALA A 194 -8.27 -3.73 -27.86
N LEU A 195 -8.57 -3.53 -26.56
CA LEU A 195 -8.55 -2.21 -25.92
C LEU A 195 -7.15 -1.62 -25.87
N ILE A 196 -6.13 -2.44 -25.57
CA ILE A 196 -4.72 -1.98 -25.55
C ILE A 196 -4.28 -1.58 -26.96
N ARG A 197 -4.53 -2.41 -27.98
CA ARG A 197 -4.16 -2.10 -29.37
C ARG A 197 -4.87 -0.84 -29.88
N ALA A 198 -6.16 -0.71 -29.64
CA ALA A 198 -6.92 0.46 -30.04
C ALA A 198 -6.47 1.72 -29.27
N GLY A 199 -6.17 1.60 -27.97
CA GLY A 199 -5.61 2.68 -27.17
C GLY A 199 -4.24 3.15 -27.69
N LEU A 200 -3.36 2.22 -28.09
CA LEU A 200 -2.07 2.56 -28.72
C LEU A 200 -2.25 3.27 -30.06
N GLN A 201 -3.23 2.87 -30.88
CA GLN A 201 -3.55 3.54 -32.12
C GLN A 201 -4.04 4.98 -31.91
N GLU A 202 -4.86 5.21 -30.87
CA GLU A 202 -5.31 6.57 -30.50
C GLU A 202 -4.15 7.44 -30.01
N LEU A 203 -3.22 6.89 -29.24
CA LEU A 203 -2.04 7.60 -28.75
C LEU A 203 -0.97 7.82 -29.83
N GLY A 204 -0.92 6.95 -30.85
CA GLY A 204 0.01 7.06 -31.97
C GLY A 204 -0.47 7.99 -33.10
N GLN A 205 -1.72 8.45 -33.08
CA GLN A 205 -2.20 9.46 -34.00
C GLN A 205 -1.84 10.86 -33.48
N PRO A 206 -1.01 11.65 -34.17
CA PRO A 206 -0.78 13.03 -33.76
C PRO A 206 -2.13 13.75 -33.79
N ALA A 207 -2.41 14.54 -32.74
CA ALA A 207 -3.61 15.36 -32.62
C ALA A 207 -3.69 16.36 -33.78
N THR A 208 -4.30 15.93 -34.88
CA THR A 208 -4.66 16.79 -35.98
C THR A 208 -6.18 16.98 -35.93
N GLN A 209 -6.57 18.08 -35.40
CA GLN A 209 -7.71 18.93 -35.73
C GLN A 209 -8.40 19.53 -34.50
N GLY A 210 -8.23 20.80 -34.40
CA GLY A 210 -8.92 21.65 -33.43
C GLY A 210 -8.52 23.11 -33.55
N ALA A 211 -8.15 23.56 -34.76
CA ALA A 211 -8.02 24.98 -35.06
C ALA A 211 -8.73 25.29 -36.37
N ALA A 212 -10.02 25.56 -36.30
CA ALA A 212 -10.73 26.35 -37.30
C ALA A 212 -12.09 26.81 -36.74
N ARG A 213 -12.15 28.10 -36.45
CA ARG A 213 -13.21 29.08 -36.35
C ARG A 213 -13.60 29.51 -34.95
#